data_00901f7ac6b6d444c26f8d005b4cda30
#
_entry.id   00901f7ac6b6d444c26f8d005b4cda30
#
_cell.length_a   1.000
_cell.length_b   1.000
_cell.length_c   1.000
_cell.angle_alpha   90.00
_cell.angle_beta   90.00
_cell.angle_gamma   90.00
#
_symmetry.space_group_name_H-M   'P 1'
#
loop_
_entity.id
_entity.type
_entity.pdbx_description
1 polymer ?
#
loop_
_entity_poly.entity_id
_entity_poly.type
_entity_poly.pdbx_seq_one_letter_code
_entity_poly.pdbx_strand_id
1 'polypeptide(L)'
;MKFSLRFNNDLPVRDYVIYARAAEAAGFDQFWVSDDLFLRSAPVILSAVALSTERIEIGTCVLNPYTLHPAEMAMVAATLDELAGGRFNLGISSGAEDFISNWLGMAFRYPRTLVVETVTAINRLTSNQNAAMDGAVLSWSEEAWLRFPAGRRAPIYLGAMSPRMLEEIGAIADGGLPLLFPPEHYANVLPHIQRGLERAGRALDDIDLAACIWCSVSVDQRAAEAMLADKIAYYGHSLSPMILGQLGLTRGDFEPIRRAYHVEQDKRAARDMVSPRMMRMGIAGTTDALNARLDELAALGLRHLSFGPPLGPDILAAIDAIGRDVIPRFRRD
;
A
#
# COMPACT_ATOMS: atom_id res chain seq x y z
N MET A 1 18.13 2.74 4.40
CA MET A 1 16.73 2.97 4.01
C MET A 1 16.22 1.74 3.25
N LYS A 2 14.98 1.28 3.50
CA LYS A 2 14.32 0.23 2.72
C LYS A 2 13.63 0.81 1.49
N PHE A 3 13.47 -0.02 0.46
CA PHE A 3 12.81 0.33 -0.79
C PHE A 3 11.83 -0.75 -1.21
N SER A 4 10.61 -0.37 -1.55
CA SER A 4 9.62 -1.30 -2.06
C SER A 4 8.89 -0.76 -3.28
N LEU A 5 8.30 -1.68 -4.03
CA LEU A 5 7.40 -1.40 -5.13
C LEU A 5 5.98 -1.79 -4.76
N ARG A 6 5.00 -0.99 -5.18
CA ARG A 6 3.58 -1.30 -5.07
C ARG A 6 2.93 -1.27 -6.45
N PHE A 7 2.13 -2.27 -6.70
CA PHE A 7 1.37 -2.42 -7.95
C PHE A 7 -0.12 -2.50 -7.67
N ASN A 8 -0.93 -1.94 -8.58
CA ASN A 8 -2.34 -2.32 -8.65
C ASN A 8 -2.42 -3.76 -9.19
N ASN A 9 -3.56 -4.44 -8.98
CA ASN A 9 -3.79 -5.80 -9.47
C ASN A 9 -4.48 -5.83 -10.86
N ASP A 10 -4.20 -4.85 -11.71
CA ASP A 10 -4.84 -4.65 -13.01
C ASP A 10 -4.08 -5.25 -14.21
N LEU A 11 -2.83 -5.66 -14.01
CA LEU A 11 -1.98 -6.26 -15.05
C LEU A 11 -2.13 -7.79 -15.14
N PRO A 12 -1.74 -8.41 -16.26
CA PRO A 12 -1.65 -9.87 -16.36
C PRO A 12 -0.71 -10.46 -15.30
N VAL A 13 -1.06 -11.64 -14.75
CA VAL A 13 -0.27 -12.28 -13.67
C VAL A 13 1.21 -12.48 -14.05
N ARG A 14 1.50 -12.79 -15.32
CA ARG A 14 2.86 -13.00 -15.79
C ARG A 14 3.73 -11.75 -15.70
N ASP A 15 3.15 -10.57 -15.83
CA ASP A 15 3.88 -9.32 -15.77
C ASP A 15 4.41 -9.05 -14.37
N TYR A 16 3.62 -9.40 -13.32
CA TYR A 16 4.09 -9.28 -11.93
C TYR A 16 5.29 -10.18 -11.64
N VAL A 17 5.33 -11.38 -12.23
CA VAL A 17 6.50 -12.27 -12.12
C VAL A 17 7.74 -11.63 -12.75
N ILE A 18 7.59 -11.01 -13.91
CA ILE A 18 8.68 -10.31 -14.60
C ILE A 18 9.16 -9.13 -13.75
N TYR A 19 8.23 -8.30 -13.27
CA TYR A 19 8.55 -7.11 -12.48
C TYR A 19 9.14 -7.46 -11.11
N ALA A 20 8.66 -8.51 -10.45
CA ALA A 20 9.19 -8.94 -9.16
C ALA A 20 10.63 -9.46 -9.27
N ARG A 21 10.94 -10.23 -10.31
CA ARG A 21 12.33 -10.66 -10.62
C ARG A 21 13.23 -9.47 -10.93
N ALA A 22 12.76 -8.52 -11.71
CA ALA A 22 13.50 -7.30 -12.01
C ALA A 22 13.74 -6.48 -10.73
N ALA A 23 12.71 -6.32 -9.88
CA ALA A 23 12.82 -5.63 -8.60
C ALA A 23 13.83 -6.31 -7.66
N GLU A 24 13.79 -7.63 -7.55
CA GLU A 24 14.75 -8.41 -6.76
C GLU A 24 16.17 -8.22 -7.27
N ALA A 25 16.38 -8.26 -8.58
CA ALA A 25 17.69 -8.05 -9.20
C ALA A 25 18.19 -6.61 -9.03
N ALA A 26 17.28 -5.63 -9.06
CA ALA A 26 17.56 -4.20 -8.85
C ALA A 26 17.80 -3.83 -7.37
N GLY A 27 17.60 -4.76 -6.45
CA GLY A 27 17.89 -4.58 -5.03
C GLY A 27 16.75 -3.98 -4.20
N PHE A 28 15.50 -4.06 -4.66
CA PHE A 28 14.36 -3.73 -3.81
C PHE A 28 14.20 -4.76 -2.68
N ASP A 29 13.70 -4.28 -1.53
CA ASP A 29 13.51 -5.10 -0.34
C ASP A 29 12.13 -5.79 -0.35
N GLN A 30 11.08 -5.10 -0.85
CA GLN A 30 9.71 -5.61 -0.81
C GLN A 30 8.95 -5.33 -2.12
N PHE A 31 8.01 -6.22 -2.44
CA PHE A 31 7.11 -6.16 -3.58
C PHE A 31 5.66 -6.34 -3.12
N TRP A 32 4.83 -5.32 -3.33
CA TRP A 32 3.46 -5.26 -2.84
C TRP A 32 2.45 -5.27 -3.98
N VAL A 33 1.35 -5.98 -3.80
CA VAL A 33 0.23 -6.01 -4.75
C VAL A 33 -1.05 -5.62 -4.05
N SER A 34 -1.81 -4.65 -4.60
CA SER A 34 -3.12 -4.30 -4.09
C SER A 34 -4.16 -5.39 -4.44
N ASP A 35 -5.24 -5.42 -3.68
CA ASP A 35 -6.38 -6.30 -3.91
C ASP A 35 -7.63 -5.44 -4.16
N ASP A 36 -7.58 -4.66 -5.22
CA ASP A 36 -8.69 -3.82 -5.63
C ASP A 36 -9.81 -4.69 -6.22
N LEU A 37 -11.04 -4.35 -5.87
CA LEU A 37 -12.24 -5.11 -6.25
C LEU A 37 -12.42 -5.22 -7.76
N PHE A 38 -12.93 -6.37 -8.20
CA PHE A 38 -13.22 -6.70 -9.60
C PHE A 38 -11.99 -6.73 -10.53
N LEU A 39 -10.79 -6.72 -9.96
CA LEU A 39 -9.53 -6.96 -10.64
C LEU A 39 -9.00 -8.37 -10.30
N ARG A 40 -7.73 -8.63 -10.56
CA ARG A 40 -7.13 -9.94 -10.30
C ARG A 40 -6.83 -10.12 -8.82
N SER A 41 -7.01 -11.33 -8.31
CA SER A 41 -6.72 -11.67 -6.91
C SER A 41 -5.24 -11.49 -6.56
N ALA A 42 -4.96 -10.66 -5.58
CA ALA A 42 -3.59 -10.43 -5.10
C ALA A 42 -2.94 -11.70 -4.53
N PRO A 43 -3.63 -12.55 -3.74
CA PRO A 43 -3.07 -13.82 -3.29
C PRO A 43 -2.62 -14.74 -4.44
N VAL A 44 -3.38 -14.80 -5.54
CA VAL A 44 -3.01 -15.61 -6.72
C VAL A 44 -1.77 -15.04 -7.43
N ILE A 45 -1.71 -13.70 -7.59
CA ILE A 45 -0.53 -13.03 -8.15
C ILE A 45 0.70 -13.29 -7.27
N LEU A 46 0.57 -13.09 -5.96
CA LEU A 46 1.68 -13.25 -5.01
C LEU A 46 2.14 -14.71 -4.88
N SER A 47 1.26 -15.70 -5.10
CA SER A 47 1.68 -17.11 -5.20
C SER A 47 2.63 -17.34 -6.38
N ALA A 48 2.33 -16.74 -7.55
CA ALA A 48 3.22 -16.84 -8.71
C ALA A 48 4.55 -16.10 -8.49
N VAL A 49 4.52 -14.94 -7.82
CA VAL A 49 5.71 -14.16 -7.45
C VAL A 49 6.56 -14.92 -6.44
N ALA A 50 5.95 -15.52 -5.39
CA ALA A 50 6.65 -16.30 -4.36
C ALA A 50 7.50 -17.42 -4.94
N LEU A 51 6.94 -18.15 -5.92
CA LEU A 51 7.63 -19.25 -6.63
C LEU A 51 8.71 -18.78 -7.61
N SER A 52 8.77 -17.48 -7.90
CA SER A 52 9.60 -16.92 -8.95
C SER A 52 10.75 -16.06 -8.43
N THR A 53 10.77 -15.81 -7.12
CA THR A 53 11.74 -14.96 -6.41
C THR A 53 12.31 -15.69 -5.20
N GLU A 54 13.49 -15.27 -4.73
CA GLU A 54 14.22 -15.97 -3.65
C GLU A 54 14.44 -15.12 -2.40
N ARG A 55 14.56 -13.80 -2.55
CA ARG A 55 14.96 -12.88 -1.47
C ARG A 55 13.97 -11.79 -1.16
N ILE A 56 13.36 -11.20 -2.20
CA ILE A 56 12.45 -10.07 -2.05
C ILE A 56 11.25 -10.49 -1.19
N GLU A 57 10.95 -9.69 -0.18
CA GLU A 57 9.72 -9.87 0.59
C GLU A 57 8.51 -9.52 -0.29
N ILE A 58 7.42 -10.22 -0.11
CA ILE A 58 6.18 -10.00 -0.86
C ILE A 58 5.04 -9.66 0.08
N GLY A 59 4.05 -8.90 -0.39
CA GLY A 59 2.93 -8.57 0.48
C GLY A 59 1.69 -8.05 -0.25
N THR A 60 0.57 -8.11 0.47
CA THR A 60 -0.68 -7.48 0.03
C THR A 60 -0.74 -6.02 0.47
N CYS A 61 -1.27 -5.14 -0.39
CA CYS A 61 -1.46 -3.73 -0.01
C CYS A 61 -2.77 -3.14 -0.56
N VAL A 62 -3.91 -3.56 -0.05
CA VAL A 62 -4.13 -4.36 1.16
C VAL A 62 -5.33 -5.31 0.97
N LEU A 63 -5.47 -6.35 1.79
CA LEU A 63 -6.73 -7.08 1.95
C LEU A 63 -7.66 -6.34 2.89
N ASN A 64 -8.98 -6.59 2.81
CA ASN A 64 -9.93 -5.99 3.73
C ASN A 64 -10.92 -7.04 4.29
N PRO A 65 -11.30 -6.93 5.58
CA PRO A 65 -12.11 -7.95 6.25
C PRO A 65 -13.60 -7.92 5.89
N TYR A 66 -14.06 -6.99 5.06
CA TYR A 66 -15.41 -7.03 4.53
C TYR A 66 -15.54 -8.00 3.34
N THR A 67 -14.48 -8.13 2.53
CA THR A 67 -14.49 -8.98 1.33
C THR A 67 -13.84 -10.33 1.53
N LEU A 68 -12.87 -10.40 2.45
CA LEU A 68 -12.21 -11.66 2.81
C LEU A 68 -12.29 -11.86 4.32
N HIS A 69 -12.98 -12.92 4.74
CA HIS A 69 -13.17 -13.21 6.16
C HIS A 69 -11.81 -13.35 6.89
N PRO A 70 -11.66 -12.85 8.15
CA PRO A 70 -10.38 -12.92 8.87
C PRO A 70 -9.78 -14.31 9.03
N ALA A 71 -10.61 -15.36 9.10
CA ALA A 71 -10.13 -16.75 9.10
C ALA A 71 -9.43 -17.10 7.77
N GLU A 72 -10.00 -16.69 6.64
CA GLU A 72 -9.39 -16.93 5.33
C GLU A 72 -8.14 -16.07 5.14
N MET A 73 -8.13 -14.84 5.67
CA MET A 73 -6.90 -14.03 5.67
C MET A 73 -5.76 -14.72 6.42
N ALA A 74 -6.05 -15.35 7.56
CA ALA A 74 -5.05 -16.12 8.32
C ALA A 74 -4.55 -17.34 7.54
N MET A 75 -5.47 -18.06 6.86
CA MET A 75 -5.11 -19.17 5.99
C MET A 75 -4.24 -18.71 4.82
N VAL A 76 -4.61 -17.63 4.15
CA VAL A 76 -3.82 -17.01 3.07
C VAL A 76 -2.44 -16.59 3.58
N ALA A 77 -2.37 -15.92 4.74
CA ALA A 77 -1.12 -15.47 5.30
C ALA A 77 -0.16 -16.62 5.62
N ALA A 78 -0.66 -17.65 6.31
CA ALA A 78 0.15 -18.82 6.67
C ALA A 78 0.62 -19.61 5.44
N THR A 79 -0.27 -19.81 4.44
CA THR A 79 0.04 -20.56 3.23
C THR A 79 0.99 -19.81 2.29
N LEU A 80 0.78 -18.50 2.12
CA LEU A 80 1.71 -17.69 1.31
C LEU A 80 3.07 -17.52 1.97
N ASP A 81 3.12 -17.44 3.30
CA ASP A 81 4.38 -17.38 4.01
C ASP A 81 5.17 -18.69 3.90
N GLU A 82 4.49 -19.83 3.99
CA GLU A 82 5.07 -21.16 3.72
C GLU A 82 5.62 -21.22 2.29
N LEU A 83 4.80 -20.86 1.29
CA LEU A 83 5.17 -20.86 -0.12
C LEU A 83 6.36 -19.94 -0.42
N ALA A 84 6.42 -18.79 0.25
CA ALA A 84 7.46 -17.78 0.08
C ALA A 84 8.70 -18.06 0.95
N GLY A 85 8.73 -19.13 1.75
CA GLY A 85 9.86 -19.42 2.64
C GLY A 85 10.08 -18.36 3.71
N GLY A 86 9.00 -17.81 4.30
CA GLY A 86 9.06 -16.82 5.38
C GLY A 86 9.22 -15.37 4.89
N ARG A 87 8.87 -15.05 3.65
CA ARG A 87 9.01 -13.71 3.05
C ARG A 87 7.68 -12.95 2.85
N PHE A 88 6.56 -13.49 3.34
CA PHE A 88 5.26 -12.86 3.14
C PHE A 88 4.90 -11.87 4.25
N ASN A 89 4.36 -10.72 3.89
CA ASN A 89 3.83 -9.67 4.76
C ASN A 89 2.34 -9.44 4.44
N LEU A 90 1.50 -9.45 5.47
CA LEU A 90 0.07 -9.28 5.31
C LEU A 90 -0.34 -7.83 5.50
N GLY A 91 -0.69 -7.14 4.43
CA GLY A 91 -1.27 -5.81 4.51
C GLY A 91 -2.79 -5.87 4.65
N ILE A 92 -3.34 -5.16 5.63
CA ILE A 92 -4.77 -5.10 5.96
C ILE A 92 -5.24 -3.65 6.05
N SER A 93 -6.47 -3.39 5.62
CA SER A 93 -7.17 -2.12 5.83
C SER A 93 -8.68 -2.37 5.85
N SER A 94 -9.45 -1.39 6.31
CA SER A 94 -10.92 -1.45 6.21
C SER A 94 -11.47 -1.33 4.78
N GLY A 95 -10.63 -1.01 3.81
CA GLY A 95 -11.12 -0.58 2.49
C GLY A 95 -11.76 0.82 2.52
N ALA A 96 -12.33 1.23 1.40
CA ALA A 96 -13.08 2.48 1.28
C ALA A 96 -14.57 2.22 1.37
N GLU A 97 -15.29 3.08 2.12
CA GLU A 97 -16.74 2.97 2.32
C GLU A 97 -17.51 2.90 1.00
N ASP A 98 -17.16 3.77 0.04
CA ASP A 98 -17.84 3.79 -1.26
C ASP A 98 -17.75 2.45 -2.00
N PHE A 99 -16.61 1.76 -1.92
CA PHE A 99 -16.44 0.46 -2.57
C PHE A 99 -17.25 -0.63 -1.87
N ILE A 100 -17.22 -0.65 -0.54
CA ILE A 100 -17.93 -1.65 0.24
C ILE A 100 -19.46 -1.44 0.14
N SER A 101 -19.90 -0.19 0.29
CA SER A 101 -21.35 0.12 0.32
C SER A 101 -21.97 0.19 -1.07
N ASN A 102 -21.32 0.91 -2.01
CA ASN A 102 -21.93 1.18 -3.31
C ASN A 102 -21.66 0.08 -4.35
N TRP A 103 -20.45 -0.52 -4.33
CA TRP A 103 -20.13 -1.55 -5.31
C TRP A 103 -20.58 -2.95 -4.88
N LEU A 104 -20.50 -3.25 -3.57
CA LEU A 104 -20.82 -4.57 -3.04
C LEU A 104 -22.19 -4.62 -2.33
N GLY A 105 -22.83 -3.46 -2.07
CA GLY A 105 -24.09 -3.41 -1.33
C GLY A 105 -23.98 -3.87 0.13
N MET A 106 -22.78 -3.86 0.70
CA MET A 106 -22.52 -4.31 2.05
C MET A 106 -22.53 -3.15 3.05
N ALA A 107 -22.94 -3.40 4.29
CA ALA A 107 -22.93 -2.37 5.32
C ALA A 107 -21.50 -2.12 5.83
N PHE A 108 -21.01 -0.87 5.68
CA PHE A 108 -19.70 -0.45 6.19
C PHE A 108 -19.84 -0.03 7.68
N ARG A 109 -19.77 -1.02 8.57
CA ARG A 109 -19.97 -0.80 10.01
C ARG A 109 -18.71 -1.14 10.79
N TYR A 110 -18.39 -0.30 11.80
CA TYR A 110 -17.29 -0.52 12.74
C TYR A 110 -15.92 -0.78 12.10
N PRO A 111 -15.50 -0.03 11.03
CA PRO A 111 -14.32 -0.37 10.24
C PRO A 111 -13.04 -0.48 11.08
N ARG A 112 -12.83 0.42 12.05
CA ARG A 112 -11.67 0.35 12.94
C ARG A 112 -11.73 -0.89 13.84
N THR A 113 -12.87 -1.15 14.50
CA THR A 113 -13.02 -2.30 15.40
C THR A 113 -12.82 -3.60 14.65
N LEU A 114 -13.41 -3.74 13.46
CA LEU A 114 -13.27 -4.91 12.62
C LEU A 114 -11.78 -5.15 12.25
N VAL A 115 -11.03 -4.12 11.88
CA VAL A 115 -9.59 -4.26 11.59
C VAL A 115 -8.81 -4.67 12.83
N VAL A 116 -9.05 -4.05 13.99
CA VAL A 116 -8.35 -4.38 15.25
C VAL A 116 -8.61 -5.82 15.68
N GLU A 117 -9.87 -6.25 15.64
CA GLU A 117 -10.24 -7.63 15.97
C GLU A 117 -9.68 -8.63 14.96
N THR A 118 -9.66 -8.27 13.66
CA THR A 118 -9.02 -9.06 12.60
C THR A 118 -7.54 -9.26 12.86
N VAL A 119 -6.80 -8.18 13.16
CA VAL A 119 -5.36 -8.26 13.49
C VAL A 119 -5.13 -9.16 14.69
N THR A 120 -5.96 -9.03 15.73
CA THR A 120 -5.88 -9.85 16.95
C THR A 120 -6.09 -11.34 16.62
N ALA A 121 -7.12 -11.66 15.84
CA ALA A 121 -7.45 -13.01 15.44
C ALA A 121 -6.32 -13.64 14.59
N ILE A 122 -5.84 -12.91 13.58
CA ILE A 122 -4.79 -13.40 12.68
C ILE A 122 -3.46 -13.60 13.44
N ASN A 123 -3.09 -12.68 14.32
CA ASN A 123 -1.89 -12.84 15.15
C ASN A 123 -1.94 -14.12 16.00
N ARG A 124 -3.08 -14.44 16.60
CA ARG A 124 -3.25 -15.68 17.35
C ARG A 124 -3.14 -16.91 16.45
N LEU A 125 -3.90 -16.92 15.35
CA LEU A 125 -3.93 -18.04 14.41
C LEU A 125 -2.55 -18.33 13.81
N THR A 126 -1.85 -17.31 13.31
CA THR A 126 -0.51 -17.48 12.71
C THR A 126 0.60 -17.71 13.76
N SER A 127 0.30 -17.51 15.05
CA SER A 127 1.14 -17.93 16.17
C SER A 127 0.81 -19.33 16.67
N ASN A 128 0.00 -20.11 15.93
CA ASN A 128 -0.46 -21.45 16.29
C ASN A 128 -1.26 -21.47 17.61
N GLN A 129 -2.01 -20.40 17.88
CA GLN A 129 -2.86 -20.27 19.04
C GLN A 129 -4.33 -20.30 18.66
N ASN A 130 -5.17 -20.61 19.64
CA ASN A 130 -6.61 -20.48 19.51
C ASN A 130 -7.00 -19.00 19.44
N ALA A 131 -7.91 -18.65 18.52
CA ALA A 131 -8.38 -17.30 18.30
C ALA A 131 -9.78 -17.03 18.86
N ALA A 132 -10.23 -17.83 19.84
CA ALA A 132 -11.50 -17.60 20.53
C ALA A 132 -11.58 -16.16 21.05
N MET A 133 -12.67 -15.48 20.73
CA MET A 133 -12.91 -14.10 21.15
C MET A 133 -14.41 -13.81 21.22
N ASP A 134 -14.76 -12.92 22.13
CA ASP A 134 -16.08 -12.31 22.21
C ASP A 134 -15.93 -10.79 21.98
N GLY A 135 -15.66 -10.45 20.70
CA GLY A 135 -15.46 -9.08 20.25
C GLY A 135 -16.78 -8.38 19.92
N ALA A 136 -16.69 -7.10 19.60
CA ALA A 136 -17.85 -6.30 19.19
C ALA A 136 -18.31 -6.65 17.75
N VAL A 137 -17.43 -7.22 16.93
CA VAL A 137 -17.71 -7.58 15.54
C VAL A 137 -17.41 -9.06 15.26
N LEU A 138 -16.32 -9.59 15.80
CA LEU A 138 -15.94 -10.99 15.67
C LEU A 138 -16.24 -11.74 16.97
N SER A 139 -17.05 -12.81 16.88
CA SER A 139 -17.32 -13.71 18.00
C SER A 139 -17.00 -15.13 17.54
N TRP A 140 -15.93 -15.71 18.10
CA TRP A 140 -15.40 -17.03 17.72
C TRP A 140 -15.27 -17.94 18.93
N SER A 141 -15.64 -19.21 18.74
CA SER A 141 -15.50 -20.24 19.74
C SER A 141 -14.07 -20.74 19.89
N GLU A 142 -13.82 -21.61 20.87
CA GLU A 142 -12.54 -22.27 21.09
C GLU A 142 -12.12 -23.22 19.95
N GLU A 143 -12.99 -23.46 18.99
CA GLU A 143 -12.67 -24.24 17.79
C GLU A 143 -11.99 -23.42 16.68
N ALA A 144 -11.82 -22.10 16.88
CA ALA A 144 -11.17 -21.21 15.93
C ALA A 144 -9.63 -21.31 16.01
N TRP A 145 -9.05 -22.24 15.26
CA TRP A 145 -7.61 -22.43 15.13
C TRP A 145 -7.24 -22.99 13.75
N LEU A 146 -6.01 -22.72 13.27
CA LEU A 146 -5.51 -23.30 12.03
C LEU A 146 -5.28 -24.82 12.19
N ARG A 147 -5.77 -25.62 11.26
CA ARG A 147 -5.64 -27.08 11.26
C ARG A 147 -4.29 -27.57 10.71
N PHE A 148 -3.36 -26.67 10.51
CA PHE A 148 -1.97 -26.92 10.11
C PHE A 148 -1.08 -25.90 10.82
N PRO A 149 0.21 -26.21 11.07
CA PRO A 149 1.10 -25.29 11.74
C PRO A 149 1.51 -24.16 10.79
N ALA A 150 1.36 -22.90 11.21
CA ALA A 150 2.01 -21.78 10.56
C ALA A 150 3.52 -21.79 10.89
N GLY A 151 4.36 -21.51 9.91
CA GLY A 151 5.82 -21.52 10.10
C GLY A 151 6.30 -20.40 11.02
N ARG A 152 5.60 -19.24 10.96
CA ARG A 152 5.81 -18.09 11.86
C ARG A 152 4.54 -17.27 11.99
N ARG A 153 4.51 -16.38 12.97
CA ARG A 153 3.50 -15.30 13.00
C ARG A 153 3.73 -14.38 11.79
N ALA A 154 2.72 -14.23 10.96
CA ALA A 154 2.81 -13.35 9.78
C ALA A 154 2.93 -11.89 10.22
N PRO A 155 3.91 -11.10 9.72
CA PRO A 155 3.94 -9.67 9.96
C PRO A 155 2.73 -8.98 9.35
N ILE A 156 2.08 -8.10 10.13
CA ILE A 156 0.89 -7.38 9.70
C ILE A 156 1.20 -5.91 9.49
N TYR A 157 0.90 -5.42 8.29
CA TYR A 157 0.99 -4.01 7.93
C TYR A 157 -0.40 -3.42 7.78
N LEU A 158 -0.64 -2.24 8.38
CA LEU A 158 -1.92 -1.55 8.24
C LEU A 158 -1.85 -0.44 7.20
N GLY A 159 -2.76 -0.50 6.22
CA GLY A 159 -3.07 0.61 5.33
C GLY A 159 -4.01 1.59 6.02
N ALA A 160 -3.61 2.87 6.12
CA ALA A 160 -4.40 3.87 6.83
C ALA A 160 -4.26 5.26 6.22
N MET A 161 -5.36 6.03 6.28
CA MET A 161 -5.40 7.45 5.91
C MET A 161 -6.04 8.31 7.00
N SER A 162 -6.93 7.76 7.84
CA SER A 162 -7.61 8.52 8.88
C SER A 162 -6.79 8.55 10.18
N PRO A 163 -6.87 9.64 10.96
CA PRO A 163 -6.12 9.79 12.21
C PRO A 163 -6.20 8.59 13.14
N ARG A 164 -7.42 8.07 13.37
CA ARG A 164 -7.64 6.92 14.27
C ARG A 164 -7.05 5.62 13.75
N MET A 165 -7.06 5.40 12.43
CA MET A 165 -6.43 4.21 11.84
C MET A 165 -4.91 4.33 11.79
N LEU A 166 -4.37 5.54 11.61
CA LEU A 166 -2.93 5.80 11.73
C LEU A 166 -2.41 5.50 13.14
N GLU A 167 -3.19 5.80 14.18
CA GLU A 167 -2.86 5.41 15.56
C GLU A 167 -2.80 3.89 15.74
N GLU A 168 -3.64 3.12 15.03
CA GLU A 168 -3.58 1.66 15.11
C GLU A 168 -2.32 1.07 14.46
N ILE A 169 -1.73 1.74 13.45
CA ILE A 169 -0.41 1.33 12.94
C ILE A 169 0.59 1.24 14.10
N GLY A 170 0.71 2.31 14.89
CA GLY A 170 1.63 2.33 16.03
C GLY A 170 1.26 1.34 17.14
N ALA A 171 -0.04 1.15 17.38
CA ALA A 171 -0.49 0.38 18.53
C ALA A 171 -0.41 -1.13 18.35
N ILE A 172 -0.75 -1.66 17.15
CA ILE A 172 -0.98 -3.10 16.98
C ILE A 172 -0.29 -3.73 15.77
N ALA A 173 0.27 -2.93 14.85
CA ALA A 173 0.85 -3.46 13.61
C ALA A 173 2.36 -3.67 13.70
N ASP A 174 2.91 -4.54 12.85
CA ASP A 174 4.36 -4.69 12.64
C ASP A 174 4.89 -3.67 11.64
N GLY A 175 4.01 -3.11 10.84
CA GLY A 175 4.33 -2.06 9.88
C GLY A 175 3.13 -1.24 9.45
N GLY A 176 3.40 -0.21 8.66
CA GLY A 176 2.38 0.67 8.13
C GLY A 176 2.56 0.99 6.66
N LEU A 177 1.44 1.15 5.97
CA LEU A 177 1.33 1.51 4.56
C LEU A 177 0.48 2.79 4.41
N PRO A 178 0.84 3.92 5.06
CA PRO A 178 0.11 5.17 4.88
C PRO A 178 0.29 5.70 3.46
N LEU A 179 -0.81 6.10 2.83
CA LEU A 179 -0.78 6.78 1.54
C LEU A 179 -0.40 8.25 1.73
N LEU A 180 0.64 8.70 1.06
CA LEU A 180 1.20 10.04 1.17
C LEU A 180 0.95 10.85 -0.09
N PHE A 181 -0.07 11.69 -0.06
CA PHE A 181 -0.46 12.59 -1.15
C PHE A 181 -0.70 14.01 -0.60
N PRO A 182 0.26 14.93 -0.69
CA PRO A 182 1.63 14.81 -1.24
C PRO A 182 2.57 13.96 -0.36
N PRO A 183 3.75 13.59 -0.85
CA PRO A 183 4.74 12.83 -0.06
C PRO A 183 5.08 13.47 1.30
N GLU A 184 5.11 14.79 1.40
CA GLU A 184 5.34 15.55 2.65
C GLU A 184 4.26 15.33 3.71
N HIS A 185 3.15 14.73 3.33
CA HIS A 185 2.11 14.33 4.29
C HIS A 185 2.65 13.41 5.38
N TYR A 186 3.81 12.79 5.14
CA TYR A 186 4.52 12.02 6.16
C TYR A 186 4.66 12.77 7.48
N ALA A 187 5.01 14.05 7.46
CA ALA A 187 5.13 14.89 8.64
C ALA A 187 3.80 15.02 9.42
N ASN A 188 2.65 14.93 8.75
CA ASN A 188 1.34 14.98 9.39
C ASN A 188 0.85 13.60 9.87
N VAL A 189 1.32 12.54 9.21
CA VAL A 189 0.96 11.15 9.56
C VAL A 189 1.71 10.67 10.79
N LEU A 190 2.98 10.99 10.89
CA LEU A 190 3.87 10.51 11.95
C LEU A 190 3.38 10.80 13.38
N PRO A 191 2.86 12.00 13.73
CA PRO A 191 2.35 12.27 15.07
C PRO A 191 1.17 11.39 15.49
N HIS A 192 0.33 10.95 14.54
CA HIS A 192 -0.75 10.01 14.82
C HIS A 192 -0.21 8.63 15.15
N ILE A 193 0.75 8.15 14.36
CA ILE A 193 1.40 6.86 14.60
C ILE A 193 2.12 6.87 15.93
N GLN A 194 2.83 7.95 16.26
CA GLN A 194 3.51 8.12 17.56
C GLN A 194 2.58 7.99 18.74
N ARG A 195 1.38 8.60 18.70
CA ARG A 195 0.36 8.41 19.77
C ARG A 195 -0.04 6.93 19.91
N GLY A 196 -0.14 6.20 18.81
CA GLY A 196 -0.39 4.76 18.86
C GLY A 196 0.74 3.97 19.51
N LEU A 197 1.98 4.27 19.14
CA LEU A 197 3.19 3.69 19.73
C LEU A 197 3.26 3.96 21.25
N GLU A 198 3.07 5.21 21.66
CA GLU A 198 3.05 5.63 23.07
C GLU A 198 1.99 4.86 23.87
N ARG A 199 0.77 4.74 23.32
CA ARG A 199 -0.33 3.98 23.96
C ARG A 199 0.04 2.51 24.17
N ALA A 200 0.83 1.94 23.28
CA ALA A 200 1.27 0.53 23.31
C ALA A 200 2.63 0.32 24.01
N GLY A 201 3.29 1.38 24.47
CA GLY A 201 4.64 1.30 25.05
C GLY A 201 5.71 0.88 24.05
N ARG A 202 5.57 1.28 22.78
CA ARG A 202 6.44 0.91 21.64
C ARG A 202 7.20 2.14 21.13
N ALA A 203 8.31 1.90 20.43
CA ALA A 203 9.10 2.90 19.72
C ALA A 203 8.87 2.83 18.20
N LEU A 204 9.26 3.88 17.49
CA LEU A 204 9.15 3.92 16.02
C LEU A 204 10.02 2.85 15.35
N ASP A 205 11.11 2.44 16.00
CA ASP A 205 12.01 1.40 15.51
C ASP A 205 11.41 -0.03 15.63
N ASP A 206 10.31 -0.18 16.36
CA ASP A 206 9.59 -1.46 16.48
C ASP A 206 8.65 -1.73 15.30
N ILE A 207 8.51 -0.78 14.38
CA ILE A 207 7.65 -0.90 13.22
C ILE A 207 8.37 -0.55 11.92
N ASP A 208 7.98 -1.20 10.83
CA ASP A 208 8.40 -0.83 9.47
C ASP A 208 7.36 0.09 8.82
N LEU A 209 7.65 1.39 8.76
CA LEU A 209 6.74 2.39 8.22
C LEU A 209 7.09 2.71 6.77
N ALA A 210 6.38 2.10 5.83
CA ALA A 210 6.56 2.32 4.40
C ALA A 210 5.81 3.56 3.92
N ALA A 211 6.53 4.59 3.54
CA ALA A 211 5.98 5.81 2.93
C ALA A 211 5.46 5.52 1.52
N CYS A 212 4.15 5.34 1.39
CA CYS A 212 3.49 4.98 0.13
C CYS A 212 3.24 6.20 -0.74
N ILE A 213 4.06 6.40 -1.76
CA ILE A 213 3.98 7.54 -2.70
C ILE A 213 3.59 7.09 -4.11
N TRP A 214 2.96 7.98 -4.88
CA TRP A 214 2.89 7.80 -6.33
C TRP A 214 4.19 8.26 -6.98
N CYS A 215 4.70 7.46 -7.91
CA CYS A 215 5.94 7.74 -8.58
C CYS A 215 5.85 7.39 -10.07
N SER A 216 6.44 8.22 -10.93
CA SER A 216 6.58 7.96 -12.36
C SER A 216 7.97 8.39 -12.82
N VAL A 217 8.79 7.43 -13.25
CA VAL A 217 10.20 7.65 -13.63
C VAL A 217 10.42 7.33 -15.10
N SER A 218 11.05 8.25 -15.81
CA SER A 218 11.47 8.08 -17.20
C SER A 218 12.62 9.03 -17.53
N VAL A 219 13.45 8.66 -18.52
CA VAL A 219 14.40 9.59 -19.13
C VAL A 219 13.69 10.72 -19.88
N ASP A 220 12.47 10.48 -20.36
CA ASP A 220 11.56 11.50 -20.89
C ASP A 220 10.67 12.01 -19.75
N GLN A 221 11.02 13.20 -19.22
CA GLN A 221 10.27 13.84 -18.15
C GLN A 221 8.79 14.06 -18.50
N ARG A 222 8.49 14.46 -19.75
CA ARG A 222 7.11 14.71 -20.17
C ARG A 222 6.28 13.43 -20.17
N ALA A 223 6.88 12.31 -20.59
CA ALA A 223 6.23 11.01 -20.54
C ALA A 223 5.97 10.57 -19.08
N ALA A 224 6.92 10.80 -18.17
CA ALA A 224 6.74 10.53 -16.76
C ALA A 224 5.60 11.36 -16.15
N GLU A 225 5.59 12.66 -16.41
CA GLU A 225 4.55 13.60 -15.95
C GLU A 225 3.16 13.22 -16.49
N ALA A 226 3.06 12.85 -17.77
CA ALA A 226 1.81 12.43 -18.37
C ALA A 226 1.23 11.19 -17.68
N MET A 227 2.06 10.21 -17.35
CA MET A 227 1.63 9.01 -16.63
C MET A 227 1.13 9.31 -15.21
N LEU A 228 1.81 10.21 -14.49
CA LEU A 228 1.34 10.64 -13.17
C LEU A 228 0.03 11.42 -13.28
N ALA A 229 -0.10 12.30 -14.29
CA ALA A 229 -1.33 13.04 -14.52
C ALA A 229 -2.52 12.12 -14.87
N ASP A 230 -2.32 11.07 -15.66
CA ASP A 230 -3.33 10.04 -15.92
C ASP A 230 -3.77 9.33 -14.63
N LYS A 231 -2.84 9.01 -13.73
CA LYS A 231 -3.15 8.40 -12.42
C LYS A 231 -3.95 9.35 -11.53
N ILE A 232 -3.58 10.63 -11.50
CA ILE A 232 -4.28 11.67 -10.74
C ILE A 232 -5.69 11.89 -11.32
N ALA A 233 -5.84 11.95 -12.64
CA ALA A 233 -7.12 12.10 -13.30
C ALA A 233 -8.07 10.93 -13.00
N TYR A 234 -7.54 9.71 -12.98
CA TYR A 234 -8.32 8.52 -12.63
C TYR A 234 -8.78 8.51 -11.16
N TYR A 235 -7.89 8.82 -10.22
CA TYR A 235 -8.11 8.50 -8.80
C TYR A 235 -8.33 9.72 -7.90
N GLY A 236 -7.90 10.92 -8.31
CA GLY A 236 -7.85 12.11 -7.46
C GLY A 236 -9.20 12.51 -6.82
N HIS A 237 -10.31 12.28 -7.52
CA HIS A 237 -11.67 12.56 -7.02
C HIS A 237 -12.06 11.73 -5.79
N SER A 238 -11.43 10.56 -5.59
CA SER A 238 -11.68 9.64 -4.48
C SER A 238 -10.89 9.98 -3.21
N LEU A 239 -9.96 10.94 -3.27
CA LEU A 239 -9.15 11.34 -2.13
C LEU A 239 -9.98 12.06 -1.06
N SER A 240 -9.60 11.85 0.21
CA SER A 240 -10.29 12.47 1.32
C SER A 240 -10.12 14.00 1.33
N PRO A 241 -11.10 14.76 1.85
CA PRO A 241 -10.97 16.22 1.98
C PRO A 241 -9.73 16.65 2.79
N MET A 242 -9.30 15.85 3.75
CA MET A 242 -8.10 16.11 4.54
C MET A 242 -6.83 16.08 3.67
N ILE A 243 -6.72 15.09 2.77
CA ILE A 243 -5.60 14.98 1.82
C ILE A 243 -5.63 16.13 0.83
N LEU A 244 -6.78 16.39 0.21
CA LEU A 244 -6.94 17.48 -0.75
C LEU A 244 -6.65 18.84 -0.14
N GLY A 245 -7.11 19.08 1.08
CA GLY A 245 -6.90 20.35 1.81
C GLY A 245 -5.44 20.71 2.04
N GLN A 246 -4.54 19.73 2.13
CA GLN A 246 -3.09 19.99 2.25
C GLN A 246 -2.49 20.62 1.00
N LEU A 247 -3.10 20.35 -0.15
CA LEU A 247 -2.72 20.96 -1.42
C LEU A 247 -3.56 22.22 -1.73
N GLY A 248 -4.46 22.61 -0.82
CA GLY A 248 -5.43 23.67 -1.05
C GLY A 248 -6.41 23.30 -2.18
N LEU A 249 -6.73 22.02 -2.30
CA LEU A 249 -7.68 21.46 -3.25
C LEU A 249 -8.95 21.00 -2.55
N THR A 250 -10.02 20.89 -3.32
CA THR A 250 -11.32 20.38 -2.89
C THR A 250 -11.80 19.29 -3.83
N ARG A 251 -12.85 18.57 -3.48
CA ARG A 251 -13.49 17.62 -4.40
C ARG A 251 -14.05 18.31 -5.64
N GLY A 252 -14.48 19.58 -5.53
CA GLY A 252 -14.97 20.37 -6.65
C GLY A 252 -13.93 20.59 -7.75
N ASP A 253 -12.65 20.67 -7.39
CA ASP A 253 -11.56 20.81 -8.37
C ASP A 253 -11.41 19.58 -9.26
N PHE A 254 -11.86 18.41 -8.78
CA PHE A 254 -11.81 17.15 -9.52
C PHE A 254 -13.09 16.80 -10.28
N GLU A 255 -14.19 17.49 -10.06
CA GLU A 255 -15.46 17.14 -10.71
C GLU A 255 -15.41 17.21 -12.25
N PRO A 256 -14.81 18.26 -12.89
CA PRO A 256 -14.62 18.27 -14.35
C PRO A 256 -13.76 17.09 -14.83
N ILE A 257 -12.68 16.78 -14.11
CA ILE A 257 -11.74 15.70 -14.43
C ILE A 257 -12.46 14.33 -14.34
N ARG A 258 -13.19 14.11 -13.23
CA ARG A 258 -14.00 12.90 -13.02
C ARG A 258 -15.02 12.70 -14.15
N ARG A 259 -15.70 13.76 -14.53
CA ARG A 259 -16.68 13.72 -15.63
C ARG A 259 -16.03 13.35 -16.95
N ALA A 260 -14.94 14.03 -17.33
CA ALA A 260 -14.22 13.75 -18.56
C ALA A 260 -13.70 12.29 -18.57
N TYR A 261 -13.09 11.84 -17.46
CA TYR A 261 -12.49 10.51 -17.40
C TYR A 261 -13.52 9.38 -17.35
N HIS A 262 -14.49 9.46 -16.42
CA HIS A 262 -15.36 8.32 -16.09
C HIS A 262 -16.72 8.36 -16.84
N VAL A 263 -17.20 9.54 -17.24
CA VAL A 263 -18.50 9.68 -17.92
C VAL A 263 -18.32 9.85 -19.42
N GLU A 264 -17.48 10.79 -19.84
CA GLU A 264 -17.26 11.11 -21.23
C GLU A 264 -16.21 10.19 -21.88
N GLN A 265 -15.45 9.43 -21.08
CA GLN A 265 -14.38 8.51 -21.50
C GLN A 265 -13.26 9.22 -22.29
N ASP A 266 -13.12 10.54 -22.13
CA ASP A 266 -12.04 11.33 -22.70
C ASP A 266 -10.88 11.45 -21.70
N LYS A 267 -10.05 10.41 -21.66
CA LYS A 267 -8.89 10.34 -20.77
C LYS A 267 -7.86 11.44 -21.06
N ARG A 268 -7.76 11.86 -22.32
CA ARG A 268 -6.82 12.92 -22.70
C ARG A 268 -7.27 14.26 -22.15
N ALA A 269 -8.52 14.64 -22.36
CA ALA A 269 -9.07 15.88 -21.80
C ALA A 269 -8.98 15.87 -20.25
N ALA A 270 -9.29 14.75 -19.61
CA ALA A 270 -9.16 14.60 -18.16
C ALA A 270 -7.71 14.84 -17.68
N ARG A 271 -6.71 14.25 -18.35
CA ARG A 271 -5.30 14.45 -18.05
C ARG A 271 -4.88 15.92 -18.23
N ASP A 272 -5.31 16.55 -19.32
CA ASP A 272 -4.92 17.93 -19.65
C ASP A 272 -5.52 18.96 -18.66
N MET A 273 -6.54 18.58 -17.87
CA MET A 273 -7.10 19.36 -16.76
C MET A 273 -6.31 19.22 -15.45
N VAL A 274 -5.37 18.28 -15.35
CA VAL A 274 -4.57 18.11 -14.12
C VAL A 274 -3.63 19.30 -13.94
N SER A 275 -3.85 20.06 -12.88
CA SER A 275 -3.08 21.28 -12.61
C SER A 275 -1.71 20.98 -12.01
N PRO A 276 -0.74 21.92 -12.10
CA PRO A 276 0.55 21.78 -11.42
C PRO A 276 0.44 21.54 -9.91
N ARG A 277 -0.63 22.05 -9.27
CA ARG A 277 -0.91 21.83 -7.86
C ARG A 277 -1.30 20.38 -7.59
N MET A 278 -2.10 19.79 -8.47
CA MET A 278 -2.48 18.36 -8.39
C MET A 278 -1.29 17.43 -8.62
N MET A 279 -0.35 17.82 -9.51
CA MET A 279 0.87 17.04 -9.77
C MET A 279 1.75 16.85 -8.52
N ARG A 280 1.61 17.71 -7.51
CA ARG A 280 2.31 17.55 -6.23
C ARG A 280 1.85 16.33 -5.40
N MET A 281 0.79 15.63 -5.81
CA MET A 281 0.34 14.39 -5.19
C MET A 281 1.34 13.25 -5.32
N GLY A 282 2.27 13.33 -6.28
CA GLY A 282 3.29 12.32 -6.49
C GLY A 282 4.61 12.94 -6.96
N ILE A 283 5.52 12.07 -7.38
CA ILE A 283 6.81 12.46 -7.94
C ILE A 283 6.89 11.92 -9.37
N ALA A 284 7.17 12.80 -10.34
CA ALA A 284 7.35 12.40 -11.73
C ALA A 284 8.57 13.09 -12.34
N GLY A 285 9.35 12.35 -13.12
CA GLY A 285 10.50 12.88 -13.83
C GLY A 285 11.64 11.88 -14.01
N THR A 286 12.86 12.43 -14.17
CA THR A 286 14.09 11.64 -14.23
C THR A 286 14.52 11.16 -12.85
N THR A 287 15.50 10.24 -12.79
CA THR A 287 16.10 9.79 -11.53
C THR A 287 16.77 10.93 -10.75
N ASP A 288 17.29 11.95 -11.43
CA ASP A 288 17.85 13.12 -10.76
C ASP A 288 16.76 13.95 -10.06
N ALA A 289 15.63 14.18 -10.73
CA ALA A 289 14.47 14.85 -10.12
C ALA A 289 13.91 14.04 -8.94
N LEU A 290 13.84 12.72 -9.07
CA LEU A 290 13.44 11.83 -8.00
C LEU A 290 14.42 11.92 -6.82
N ASN A 291 15.72 11.83 -7.05
CA ASN A 291 16.76 11.92 -6.01
C ASN A 291 16.70 13.23 -5.23
N ALA A 292 16.55 14.37 -5.93
CA ALA A 292 16.40 15.67 -5.27
C ALA A 292 15.18 15.69 -4.33
N ARG A 293 14.08 15.11 -4.77
CA ARG A 293 12.86 15.04 -3.98
C ARG A 293 12.96 14.08 -2.79
N LEU A 294 13.69 12.96 -2.98
CA LEU A 294 13.93 11.99 -1.92
C LEU A 294 14.89 12.51 -0.85
N ASP A 295 15.85 13.37 -1.18
CA ASP A 295 16.69 14.06 -0.19
C ASP A 295 15.85 14.87 0.80
N GLU A 296 14.84 15.61 0.29
CA GLU A 296 13.92 16.38 1.14
C GLU A 296 13.08 15.46 2.04
N LEU A 297 12.58 14.35 1.50
CA LEU A 297 11.78 13.38 2.25
C LEU A 297 12.62 12.62 3.29
N ALA A 298 13.86 12.27 2.96
CA ALA A 298 14.79 11.64 3.89
C ALA A 298 15.07 12.54 5.11
N ALA A 299 15.14 13.87 4.91
CA ALA A 299 15.27 14.84 5.99
C ALA A 299 14.09 14.84 6.97
N LEU A 300 12.91 14.35 6.58
CA LEU A 300 11.76 14.14 7.45
C LEU A 300 11.86 12.85 8.29
N GLY A 301 12.94 12.09 8.16
CA GLY A 301 13.17 10.85 8.91
C GLY A 301 12.54 9.60 8.27
N LEU A 302 12.22 9.61 6.97
CA LEU A 302 11.78 8.42 6.28
C LEU A 302 12.87 7.34 6.28
N ARG A 303 12.44 6.09 6.55
CA ARG A 303 13.32 4.91 6.57
C ARG A 303 12.94 3.85 5.55
N HIS A 304 11.74 3.93 5.00
CA HIS A 304 11.24 3.03 3.97
C HIS A 304 10.42 3.81 2.96
N LEU A 305 10.83 3.78 1.70
CA LEU A 305 10.12 4.35 0.56
C LEU A 305 9.43 3.25 -0.24
N SER A 306 8.13 3.40 -0.41
CA SER A 306 7.31 2.49 -1.21
C SER A 306 6.82 3.22 -2.46
N PHE A 307 7.48 2.95 -3.59
CA PHE A 307 7.13 3.52 -4.88
C PHE A 307 5.86 2.84 -5.40
N GLY A 308 4.81 3.62 -5.61
CA GLY A 308 3.53 3.14 -6.12
C GLY A 308 3.32 3.50 -7.59
N PRO A 309 2.21 3.01 -8.18
CA PRO A 309 1.90 3.27 -9.58
C PRO A 309 1.77 4.78 -9.88
N PRO A 310 2.06 5.15 -11.15
CA PRO A 310 2.20 4.28 -12.32
C PRO A 310 3.61 3.72 -12.57
N LEU A 311 4.63 4.08 -11.81
CA LEU A 311 6.06 3.77 -11.91
C LEU A 311 6.74 4.39 -13.14
N GLY A 312 6.07 4.54 -14.26
CA GLY A 312 6.56 5.14 -15.48
C GLY A 312 5.93 4.54 -16.74
N PRO A 313 6.22 5.11 -17.91
CA PRO A 313 5.73 4.60 -19.19
C PRO A 313 6.30 3.21 -19.55
N ASP A 314 7.50 2.91 -19.06
CA ASP A 314 8.13 1.59 -19.12
C ASP A 314 8.52 1.18 -17.70
N ILE A 315 7.78 0.22 -17.14
CA ILE A 315 7.95 -0.23 -15.77
C ILE A 315 9.30 -0.90 -15.53
N LEU A 316 9.80 -1.69 -16.50
CA LEU A 316 11.11 -2.36 -16.36
C LEU A 316 12.24 -1.34 -16.37
N ALA A 317 12.18 -0.37 -17.27
CA ALA A 317 13.16 0.72 -17.32
C ALA A 317 13.13 1.56 -16.03
N ALA A 318 11.95 1.81 -15.46
CA ALA A 318 11.80 2.54 -14.18
C ALA A 318 12.40 1.73 -13.01
N ILE A 319 12.15 0.43 -12.93
CA ILE A 319 12.72 -0.48 -11.91
C ILE A 319 14.26 -0.46 -12.00
N ASP A 320 14.81 -0.65 -13.20
CA ASP A 320 16.26 -0.61 -13.42
C ASP A 320 16.87 0.73 -13.04
N ALA A 321 16.26 1.84 -13.48
CA ALA A 321 16.74 3.18 -13.19
C ALA A 321 16.73 3.50 -11.68
N ILE A 322 15.68 3.12 -10.97
CA ILE A 322 15.60 3.29 -9.51
C ILE A 322 16.66 2.42 -8.82
N GLY A 323 16.82 1.17 -9.25
CA GLY A 323 17.83 0.26 -8.69
C GLY A 323 19.25 0.75 -8.87
N ARG A 324 19.57 1.31 -10.04
CA ARG A 324 20.91 1.79 -10.38
C ARG A 324 21.23 3.16 -9.79
N ASP A 325 20.29 4.11 -9.86
CA ASP A 325 20.57 5.53 -9.64
C ASP A 325 20.02 6.06 -8.31
N VAL A 326 19.08 5.35 -7.68
CA VAL A 326 18.40 5.81 -6.45
C VAL A 326 18.76 4.96 -5.25
N ILE A 327 18.56 3.65 -5.31
CA ILE A 327 18.76 2.76 -4.15
C ILE A 327 20.17 2.88 -3.56
N PRO A 328 21.28 2.86 -4.33
CA PRO A 328 22.63 2.95 -3.78
C PRO A 328 22.91 4.28 -3.09
N ARG A 329 22.25 5.37 -3.51
CA ARG A 329 22.43 6.71 -2.92
C ARG A 329 21.94 6.76 -1.46
N PHE A 330 20.83 6.08 -1.15
CA PHE A 330 20.15 6.14 0.15
C PHE A 330 20.39 4.89 1.01
N ARG A 331 20.90 3.81 0.43
CA ARG A 331 21.33 2.62 1.16
C ARG A 331 22.81 2.81 1.56
N ARG A 332 23.04 3.65 2.56
CA ARG A 332 24.36 3.78 3.18
C ARG A 332 24.49 2.69 4.24
N ASP A 333 25.64 2.02 4.22
CA ASP A 333 26.09 1.06 5.23
C ASP A 333 26.12 1.67 6.64
#